data_16fcf13f7210b565c0f9d476625f1c58
#
_entry.id   16fcf13f7210b565c0f9d476625f1c58
#
_cell.length_a   1.000
_cell.length_b   1.000
_cell.length_c   1.000
_cell.angle_alpha   90.00
_cell.angle_beta   90.00
_cell.angle_gamma   90.00
#
_symmetry.space_group_name_H-M   'P 1'
#
loop_
_entity.id
_entity.type
_entity.pdbx_description
1 polymer ?
#
loop_
_entity_poly.entity_id
_entity_poly.type
_entity_poly.pdbx_seq_one_letter_code
_entity_poly.pdbx_strand_id
1 'polypeptide(L)'
;MKIKITENSLKLVEEIAKSVPTFHHHYHILFDIAESKYGQINYLEIGAYAGGSASLMMQRPLTNVISIDLGEPISKENVIDNIYKNANTKNKYKYFKGNSQEFSTKCQVLEYLLLQENKKVKLLFIDGDHSFQGVMNDFNMYSDLVEVGGFI
;
A
#
# COMPACT_ATOMS: atom_id res chain seq x y z
N MET A 1 -8.69 -2.34 19.89
CA MET A 1 -8.57 -3.62 19.17
C MET A 1 -7.15 -4.17 19.39
N LYS A 2 -6.96 -5.42 19.77
CA LYS A 2 -5.61 -6.02 19.81
C LYS A 2 -5.33 -6.63 18.44
N ILE A 3 -4.34 -6.14 17.74
CA ILE A 3 -3.83 -6.76 16.51
C ILE A 3 -3.00 -7.96 16.94
N LYS A 4 -3.29 -9.13 16.38
CA LYS A 4 -2.55 -10.35 16.69
C LYS A 4 -1.56 -10.58 15.56
N ILE A 5 -0.28 -10.54 15.90
CA ILE A 5 0.80 -10.94 14.97
C ILE A 5 0.65 -12.44 14.70
N THR A 6 0.65 -12.82 13.43
CA THR A 6 0.46 -14.19 12.99
C THR A 6 1.77 -14.79 12.47
N GLU A 7 1.96 -16.10 12.67
CA GLU A 7 3.11 -16.80 12.07
C GLU A 7 3.07 -16.76 10.54
N ASN A 8 1.88 -16.67 9.97
CA ASN A 8 1.70 -16.57 8.52
C ASN A 8 2.26 -15.26 7.97
N SER A 9 1.97 -14.13 8.62
CA SER A 9 2.49 -12.83 8.18
C SER A 9 4.01 -12.75 8.27
N LEU A 10 4.61 -13.32 9.31
CA LEU A 10 6.07 -13.39 9.46
C LEU A 10 6.72 -14.23 8.35
N LYS A 11 6.16 -15.40 8.02
CA LYS A 11 6.66 -16.23 6.92
C LYS A 11 6.57 -15.52 5.57
N LEU A 12 5.44 -14.86 5.27
CA LEU A 12 5.28 -14.10 4.03
C LEU A 12 6.32 -12.97 3.92
N VAL A 13 6.60 -12.27 5.01
CA VAL A 13 7.64 -11.24 5.08
C VAL A 13 9.01 -11.83 4.74
N GLU A 14 9.38 -12.96 5.34
CA GLU A 14 10.65 -13.63 5.07
C GLU A 14 10.79 -14.10 3.62
N GLU A 15 9.71 -14.57 3.01
CA GLU A 15 9.70 -15.00 1.61
C GLU A 15 9.88 -13.81 0.65
N ILE A 16 9.13 -12.72 0.85
CA ILE A 16 9.20 -11.54 -0.01
C ILE A 16 10.56 -10.84 0.14
N ALA A 17 11.11 -10.78 1.35
CA ALA A 17 12.41 -10.17 1.63
C ALA A 17 13.57 -10.80 0.83
N LYS A 18 13.43 -12.06 0.38
CA LYS A 18 14.43 -12.72 -0.46
C LYS A 18 14.50 -12.18 -1.90
N SER A 19 13.42 -11.56 -2.37
CA SER A 19 13.27 -11.15 -3.77
C SER A 19 13.11 -9.64 -3.97
N VAL A 20 12.73 -8.90 -2.92
CA VAL A 20 12.54 -7.45 -2.98
C VAL A 20 13.64 -6.75 -2.21
N PRO A 21 14.46 -5.89 -2.86
CA PRO A 21 15.50 -5.11 -2.19
C PRO A 21 14.91 -4.23 -1.08
N THR A 22 15.66 -4.07 0.01
CA THR A 22 15.31 -3.16 1.13
C THR A 22 13.93 -3.41 1.77
N PHE A 23 13.49 -4.66 1.76
CA PHE A 23 12.24 -5.03 2.42
C PHE A 23 12.34 -4.87 3.94
N HIS A 24 11.36 -4.21 4.56
CA HIS A 24 11.31 -4.00 6.00
C HIS A 24 10.55 -5.11 6.72
N HIS A 25 11.20 -5.78 7.66
CA HIS A 25 10.59 -6.90 8.40
C HIS A 25 9.32 -6.52 9.18
N HIS A 26 9.15 -5.25 9.57
CA HIS A 26 7.97 -4.78 10.28
C HIS A 26 6.69 -4.68 9.43
N TYR A 27 6.77 -4.86 8.11
CA TYR A 27 5.58 -4.87 7.24
C TYR A 27 4.56 -5.95 7.58
N HIS A 28 4.94 -7.00 8.34
CA HIS A 28 3.97 -7.96 8.87
C HIS A 28 2.83 -7.29 9.66
N ILE A 29 3.10 -6.17 10.33
CA ILE A 29 2.09 -5.40 11.08
C ILE A 29 1.01 -4.88 10.14
N LEU A 30 1.40 -4.33 8.97
CA LEU A 30 0.46 -3.85 7.95
C LEU A 30 -0.45 -5.00 7.47
N PHE A 31 0.15 -6.16 7.21
CA PHE A 31 -0.58 -7.34 6.75
C PHE A 31 -1.56 -7.83 7.82
N ASP A 32 -1.16 -7.92 9.08
CA ASP A 32 -2.02 -8.34 10.18
C ASP A 32 -3.16 -7.35 10.43
N ILE A 33 -2.93 -6.04 10.26
CA ILE A 33 -3.99 -5.03 10.27
C ILE A 33 -4.99 -5.30 9.14
N ALA A 34 -4.50 -5.53 7.93
CA ALA A 34 -5.35 -5.81 6.77
C ALA A 34 -6.16 -7.09 6.95
N GLU A 35 -5.54 -8.18 7.44
CA GLU A 35 -6.20 -9.46 7.74
C GLU A 35 -7.27 -9.33 8.83
N SER A 36 -7.15 -8.36 9.74
CA SER A 36 -8.18 -8.07 10.74
C SER A 36 -9.47 -7.50 10.16
N LYS A 37 -9.48 -7.14 8.87
CA LYS A 37 -10.63 -6.58 8.16
C LYS A 37 -11.31 -7.63 7.31
N TYR A 38 -12.65 -7.63 7.34
CA TYR A 38 -13.46 -8.53 6.52
C TYR A 38 -13.68 -7.96 5.11
N GLY A 39 -13.81 -8.87 4.14
CA GLY A 39 -14.20 -8.53 2.77
C GLY A 39 -13.11 -7.83 1.97
N GLN A 40 -13.55 -7.15 0.92
CA GLN A 40 -12.67 -6.40 0.04
C GLN A 40 -12.18 -5.11 0.70
N ILE A 41 -10.89 -4.83 0.55
CA ILE A 41 -10.29 -3.59 1.04
C ILE A 41 -9.54 -2.87 -0.08
N ASN A 42 -9.49 -1.54 0.02
CA ASN A 42 -8.49 -0.73 -0.66
C ASN A 42 -7.36 -0.42 0.31
N TYR A 43 -6.15 -0.82 -0.06
CA TYR A 43 -4.90 -0.42 0.57
C TYR A 43 -4.26 0.65 -0.30
N LEU A 44 -3.95 1.79 0.29
CA LEU A 44 -3.24 2.89 -0.36
C LEU A 44 -1.91 3.10 0.35
N GLU A 45 -0.82 3.12 -0.40
CA GLU A 45 0.49 3.51 0.11
C GLU A 45 1.03 4.73 -0.63
N ILE A 46 1.76 5.56 0.10
CA ILE A 46 2.56 6.67 -0.43
C ILE A 46 4.02 6.32 -0.21
N GLY A 47 4.78 6.19 -1.30
CA GLY A 47 6.12 5.63 -1.30
C GLY A 47 6.09 4.12 -1.53
N ALA A 48 6.26 3.69 -2.78
CA ALA A 48 6.31 2.26 -3.14
C ALA A 48 7.74 1.71 -3.15
N TYR A 49 8.71 2.58 -3.46
CA TYR A 49 10.12 2.24 -3.64
C TYR A 49 10.30 0.97 -4.50
N ALA A 50 10.73 -0.16 -3.92
CA ALA A 50 10.91 -1.44 -4.63
C ALA A 50 9.64 -2.33 -4.64
N GLY A 51 8.52 -1.88 -4.05
CA GLY A 51 7.25 -2.61 -4.00
C GLY A 51 7.14 -3.65 -2.89
N GLY A 52 7.90 -3.50 -1.79
CA GLY A 52 7.92 -4.49 -0.70
C GLY A 52 6.58 -4.61 0.02
N SER A 53 6.06 -3.50 0.55
CA SER A 53 4.76 -3.42 1.22
C SER A 53 3.61 -3.82 0.29
N ALA A 54 3.63 -3.32 -0.96
CA ALA A 54 2.64 -3.70 -1.97
C ALA A 54 2.68 -5.19 -2.29
N SER A 55 3.88 -5.80 -2.45
CA SER A 55 4.04 -7.25 -2.69
C SER A 55 3.42 -8.07 -1.56
N LEU A 56 3.60 -7.64 -0.33
CA LEU A 56 3.00 -8.30 0.84
C LEU A 56 1.48 -8.16 0.83
N MET A 57 0.96 -6.96 0.58
CA MET A 57 -0.48 -6.71 0.53
C MET A 57 -1.17 -7.45 -0.62
N MET A 58 -0.46 -7.74 -1.71
CA MET A 58 -0.95 -8.57 -2.81
C MET A 58 -1.14 -10.05 -2.41
N GLN A 59 -0.63 -10.51 -1.28
CA GLN A 59 -0.86 -11.88 -0.78
C GLN A 59 -2.25 -12.04 -0.15
N ARG A 60 -2.81 -10.93 0.40
CA ARG A 60 -4.13 -10.98 1.02
C ARG A 60 -5.22 -10.99 -0.06
N PRO A 61 -6.11 -12.02 -0.09
CA PRO A 61 -7.24 -12.05 -1.03
C PRO A 61 -8.15 -10.82 -0.90
N LEU A 62 -8.79 -10.43 -1.98
CA LEU A 62 -9.75 -9.32 -2.02
C LEU A 62 -9.12 -7.97 -1.61
N THR A 63 -7.85 -7.76 -1.95
CA THR A 63 -7.17 -6.48 -1.74
C THR A 63 -6.95 -5.77 -3.07
N ASN A 64 -7.39 -4.54 -3.15
CA ASN A 64 -7.03 -3.62 -4.20
C ASN A 64 -5.85 -2.77 -3.69
N VAL A 65 -4.67 -3.01 -4.23
CA VAL A 65 -3.42 -2.36 -3.81
C VAL A 65 -3.15 -1.16 -4.71
N ILE A 66 -2.97 0.00 -4.09
CA ILE A 66 -2.77 1.29 -4.78
C ILE A 66 -1.49 1.91 -4.23
N SER A 67 -0.56 2.27 -5.12
CA SER A 67 0.68 2.95 -4.74
C SER A 67 0.81 4.29 -5.46
N ILE A 68 1.29 5.29 -4.73
CA ILE A 68 1.72 6.59 -5.24
C ILE A 68 3.22 6.68 -5.02
N ASP A 69 3.99 6.97 -6.08
CA ASP A 69 5.45 7.07 -5.98
C ASP A 69 6.00 7.97 -7.09
N LEU A 70 7.13 8.63 -6.84
CA LEU A 70 7.82 9.46 -7.82
C LEU A 70 8.39 8.63 -8.99
N GLY A 71 8.61 7.32 -8.76
CA GLY A 71 9.24 6.42 -9.73
C GLY A 71 10.74 6.62 -9.81
N GLU A 72 11.35 7.01 -8.71
CA GLU A 72 12.79 7.21 -8.53
C GLU A 72 13.19 6.77 -7.11
N PRO A 73 14.34 6.14 -6.94
CA PRO A 73 15.33 5.69 -7.94
C PRO A 73 14.90 4.41 -8.71
N ILE A 74 13.77 3.80 -8.33
CA ILE A 74 13.28 2.56 -8.97
C ILE A 74 12.14 2.90 -9.91
N SER A 75 12.26 2.46 -11.17
CA SER A 75 11.24 2.73 -12.17
C SER A 75 9.92 2.01 -11.87
N LYS A 76 8.81 2.59 -12.31
CA LYS A 76 7.47 2.00 -12.21
C LYS A 76 7.43 0.54 -12.72
N GLU A 77 8.09 0.26 -13.84
CA GLU A 77 8.12 -1.06 -14.46
C GLU A 77 8.77 -2.07 -13.53
N ASN A 78 9.92 -1.72 -12.92
CA ASN A 78 10.62 -2.57 -11.95
C ASN A 78 9.80 -2.81 -10.69
N VAL A 79 9.08 -1.80 -10.19
CA VAL A 79 8.17 -1.95 -9.04
C VAL A 79 7.06 -2.94 -9.38
N ILE A 80 6.41 -2.77 -10.52
CA ILE A 80 5.33 -3.64 -10.99
C ILE A 80 5.84 -5.09 -11.15
N ASP A 81 7.00 -5.27 -11.76
CA ASP A 81 7.60 -6.60 -11.95
C ASP A 81 7.89 -7.28 -10.61
N ASN A 82 8.45 -6.55 -9.64
CA ASN A 82 8.71 -7.08 -8.30
C ASN A 82 7.41 -7.54 -7.61
N ILE A 83 6.35 -6.74 -7.71
CA ILE A 83 5.06 -7.04 -7.11
C ILE A 83 4.45 -8.31 -7.73
N TYR A 84 4.39 -8.39 -9.06
CA TYR A 84 3.77 -9.53 -9.71
C TYR A 84 4.58 -10.83 -9.62
N LYS A 85 5.91 -10.77 -9.47
CA LYS A 85 6.72 -11.95 -9.16
C LYS A 85 6.36 -12.59 -7.82
N ASN A 86 5.86 -11.80 -6.89
CA ASN A 86 5.51 -12.23 -5.54
C ASN A 86 4.01 -12.42 -5.32
N ALA A 87 3.17 -11.98 -6.25
CA ALA A 87 1.71 -12.02 -6.09
C ALA A 87 1.16 -13.43 -6.27
N ASN A 88 0.49 -13.95 -5.24
CA ASN A 88 -0.21 -15.25 -5.28
C ASN A 88 -1.70 -15.14 -5.57
N THR A 89 -2.21 -13.93 -5.77
CA THR A 89 -3.65 -13.68 -5.88
C THR A 89 -3.99 -12.97 -7.18
N LYS A 90 -5.27 -12.99 -7.55
CA LYS A 90 -5.81 -12.18 -8.65
C LYS A 90 -6.16 -10.76 -8.19
N ASN A 91 -5.51 -10.25 -7.18
CA ASN A 91 -5.70 -8.89 -6.69
C ASN A 91 -5.35 -7.87 -7.76
N LYS A 92 -5.97 -6.69 -7.65
CA LYS A 92 -5.66 -5.57 -8.54
C LYS A 92 -4.53 -4.75 -7.94
N TYR A 93 -3.59 -4.38 -8.78
CA TYR A 93 -2.55 -3.41 -8.45
C TYR A 93 -2.65 -2.19 -9.35
N LYS A 94 -2.59 -1.01 -8.75
CA LYS A 94 -2.60 0.27 -9.46
C LYS A 94 -1.48 1.16 -8.96
N TYR A 95 -0.61 1.58 -9.87
CA TYR A 95 0.49 2.49 -9.60
C TYR A 95 0.21 3.86 -10.22
N PHE A 96 0.32 4.90 -9.40
CA PHE A 96 0.29 6.30 -9.82
C PHE A 96 1.69 6.88 -9.71
N LYS A 97 2.30 7.23 -10.85
CA LYS A 97 3.57 7.96 -10.87
C LYS A 97 3.27 9.44 -10.68
N GLY A 98 3.77 10.02 -9.59
CA GLY A 98 3.62 11.44 -9.29
C GLY A 98 3.99 11.80 -7.86
N ASN A 99 4.06 13.10 -7.63
CA ASN A 99 4.23 13.63 -6.28
C ASN A 99 2.89 13.52 -5.53
N SER A 100 2.89 12.82 -4.40
CA SER A 100 1.71 12.66 -3.53
C SER A 100 1.14 14.00 -3.04
N GLN A 101 2.00 15.00 -2.89
CA GLN A 101 1.63 16.33 -2.41
C GLN A 101 1.03 17.23 -3.50
N GLU A 102 0.89 16.74 -4.73
CA GLU A 102 0.20 17.44 -5.80
C GLU A 102 -1.28 17.05 -5.84
N PHE A 103 -2.15 18.06 -5.94
CA PHE A 103 -3.60 17.85 -6.01
C PHE A 103 -4.02 17.03 -7.24
N SER A 104 -3.30 17.16 -8.34
CA SER A 104 -3.50 16.38 -9.56
C SER A 104 -3.33 14.87 -9.33
N THR A 105 -2.35 14.48 -8.51
CA THR A 105 -2.12 13.08 -8.12
C THR A 105 -3.28 12.57 -7.25
N LYS A 106 -3.73 13.36 -6.27
CA LYS A 106 -4.91 13.02 -5.46
C LYS A 106 -6.15 12.84 -6.33
N CYS A 107 -6.38 13.71 -7.31
CA CYS A 107 -7.53 13.58 -8.23
C CYS A 107 -7.51 12.25 -8.98
N GLN A 108 -6.36 11.81 -9.50
CA GLN A 108 -6.23 10.51 -10.18
C GLN A 108 -6.57 9.34 -9.26
N VAL A 109 -6.14 9.38 -7.99
CA VAL A 109 -6.47 8.36 -6.99
C VAL A 109 -7.97 8.36 -6.69
N LEU A 110 -8.58 9.53 -6.52
CA LEU A 110 -10.02 9.68 -6.31
C LEU A 110 -10.83 9.11 -7.48
N GLU A 111 -10.49 9.49 -8.71
CA GLU A 111 -11.15 8.96 -9.91
C GLU A 111 -11.08 7.43 -9.97
N TYR A 112 -9.91 6.86 -9.66
CA TYR A 112 -9.75 5.42 -9.61
C TYR A 112 -10.61 4.78 -8.52
N LEU A 113 -10.63 5.34 -7.30
CA LEU A 113 -11.43 4.82 -6.19
C LEU A 113 -12.93 4.87 -6.47
N LEU A 114 -13.41 5.91 -7.16
CA LEU A 114 -14.83 6.03 -7.54
C LEU A 114 -15.31 4.91 -8.47
N LEU A 115 -14.40 4.27 -9.19
CA LEU A 115 -14.66 3.14 -10.08
C LEU A 115 -14.61 1.79 -9.35
N GLN A 116 -14.16 1.75 -8.09
CA GLN A 116 -14.11 0.52 -7.31
C GLN A 116 -15.46 0.28 -6.59
N GLU A 117 -15.71 -0.96 -6.23
CA GLU A 117 -16.88 -1.35 -5.42
C GLU A 117 -16.85 -0.64 -4.06
N ASN A 118 -15.73 -0.71 -3.37
CA ASN A 118 -15.45 0.12 -2.19
C ASN A 118 -14.74 1.41 -2.62
N LYS A 119 -15.37 2.56 -2.37
CA LYS A 119 -14.87 3.88 -2.77
C LYS A 119 -13.96 4.53 -1.73
N LYS A 120 -13.74 3.87 -0.60
CA LYS A 120 -12.92 4.36 0.51
C LYS A 120 -11.70 3.45 0.74
N VAL A 121 -10.67 4.03 1.32
CA VAL A 121 -9.45 3.34 1.73
C VAL A 121 -9.67 2.75 3.13
N LYS A 122 -9.31 1.48 3.31
CA LYS A 122 -9.37 0.80 4.61
C LYS A 122 -8.06 0.94 5.39
N LEU A 123 -6.95 1.00 4.67
CA LEU A 123 -5.61 1.12 5.23
C LEU A 123 -4.80 2.06 4.34
N LEU A 124 -4.37 3.18 4.91
CA LEU A 124 -3.43 4.14 4.32
C LEU A 124 -2.07 3.94 4.98
N PHE A 125 -1.02 3.79 4.18
CA PHE A 125 0.36 3.71 4.65
C PHE A 125 1.17 4.86 4.06
N ILE A 126 1.75 5.70 4.91
CA ILE A 126 2.54 6.87 4.53
C ILE A 126 4.01 6.54 4.79
N ASP A 127 4.77 6.30 3.73
CA ASP A 127 6.19 5.92 3.75
C ASP A 127 6.98 6.58 2.60
N GLY A 128 6.57 7.79 2.22
CA GLY A 128 7.19 8.55 1.13
C GLY A 128 8.29 9.49 1.61
N ASP A 129 7.98 10.75 1.84
CA ASP A 129 8.89 11.75 2.41
C ASP A 129 8.91 11.60 3.93
N HIS A 130 10.02 11.11 4.48
CA HIS A 130 10.20 10.87 5.92
C HIS A 130 10.43 12.14 6.74
N SER A 131 10.38 13.33 6.14
CA SER A 131 10.40 14.57 6.90
C SER A 131 9.05 14.78 7.63
N PHE A 132 9.09 15.47 8.77
CA PHE A 132 7.85 15.81 9.49
C PHE A 132 6.83 16.52 8.58
N GLN A 133 7.30 17.48 7.77
CA GLN A 133 6.41 18.22 6.87
C GLN A 133 5.85 17.34 5.75
N GLY A 134 6.67 16.43 5.19
CA GLY A 134 6.24 15.47 4.17
C GLY A 134 5.13 14.57 4.69
N VAL A 135 5.34 13.92 5.83
CA VAL A 135 4.33 13.04 6.46
C VAL A 135 3.04 13.81 6.77
N MET A 136 3.16 15.04 7.32
CA MET A 136 1.98 15.87 7.62
C MET A 136 1.21 16.30 6.38
N ASN A 137 1.92 16.62 5.30
CA ASN A 137 1.28 16.98 4.03
C ASN A 137 0.53 15.79 3.44
N ASP A 138 1.15 14.61 3.41
CA ASP A 138 0.52 13.38 2.91
C ASP A 138 -0.68 12.98 3.79
N PHE A 139 -0.55 13.06 5.11
CA PHE A 139 -1.67 12.83 6.02
C PHE A 139 -2.84 13.77 5.74
N ASN A 140 -2.59 15.08 5.66
CA ASN A 140 -3.65 16.06 5.38
C ASN A 140 -4.27 15.88 3.99
N MET A 141 -3.49 15.41 3.03
CA MET A 141 -3.94 15.21 1.65
C MET A 141 -4.84 13.96 1.52
N TYR A 142 -4.54 12.85 2.22
CA TYR A 142 -5.16 11.55 1.95
C TYR A 142 -5.99 10.98 3.11
N SER A 143 -5.93 11.54 4.33
CA SER A 143 -6.68 11.00 5.47
C SER A 143 -8.21 11.02 5.26
N ASP A 144 -8.73 11.97 4.48
CA ASP A 144 -10.15 12.07 4.12
C ASP A 144 -10.65 10.93 3.22
N LEU A 145 -9.73 10.20 2.58
CA LEU A 145 -10.05 9.02 1.78
C LEU A 145 -10.27 7.78 2.64
N VAL A 146 -9.75 7.78 3.88
CA VAL A 146 -9.87 6.64 4.78
C VAL A 146 -11.28 6.56 5.37
N GLU A 147 -11.85 5.37 5.39
CA GLU A 147 -13.18 5.16 5.95
C GLU A 147 -13.16 5.21 7.49
N VAL A 148 -14.33 5.45 8.08
CA VAL A 148 -14.50 5.36 9.54
C VAL A 148 -14.17 3.94 10.01
N GLY A 149 -13.24 3.82 10.97
CA GLY A 149 -12.71 2.53 11.44
C GLY A 149 -11.63 1.93 10.56
N GLY A 150 -11.12 2.69 9.58
CA GLY A 150 -9.88 2.40 8.85
C GLY A 150 -8.64 2.74 9.69
N PHE A 151 -7.45 2.57 9.08
CA PHE A 151 -6.15 2.83 9.71
C PHE A 151 -5.29 3.74 8.85
N ILE A 152 -4.46 4.52 9.51
CA ILE A 152 -3.38 5.32 8.91
C ILE A 152 -2.09 5.01 9.66
#